data_5a1dbcb3cb1e8e677323fe976df8fa37
#
_entry.id   5a1dbcb3cb1e8e677323fe976df8fa37
#
_cell.length_a   1.000
_cell.length_b   1.000
_cell.length_c   1.000
_cell.angle_alpha   90.00
_cell.angle_beta   90.00
_cell.angle_gamma   90.00
#
_symmetry.space_group_name_H-M   'P 1'
#
loop_
_entity.id
_entity.type
_entity.pdbx_description
1 polymer ?
#
loop_
_entity_poly.entity_id
_entity_poly.type
_entity_poly.pdbx_seq_one_letter_code
_entity_poly.pdbx_strand_id
1 'polypeptide(L)'
;MIKVKKLVKNYGTFEAVKSIDFFIDHGEVVGFLGANGAGKSTTLKILTGYLTPTSGSVLINGLNIETHSHEIKKIIGYLPESNPLYYDMFVYDLLKFTANTRGIYGNEFKNAFDKVIAQCGLKEVVHKKVGECSKGYKQRVGLACAMIHDPKILILDEPVTGLDPNQIIEIRQLIKNLGKEKLVLMSSHILQEIEATVDRIIIIDHGNIVADGTTKKLMNQFMGNVKLSLEVVGFTDTKIKKFKEAFNKVKIKKTKDSHKVTIEYKKKNDPRLDIFNFIVKNKLSLLEMNPQTANLEDIFRKLTN
;
A
#
# COMPACT_ATOMS: atom_id res chain seq x y z
N MET A 1 -13.80 5.90 11.84
CA MET A 1 -14.14 6.63 10.61
C MET A 1 -13.24 7.86 10.46
N ILE A 2 -12.60 8.02 9.31
CA ILE A 2 -11.81 9.21 8.94
C ILE A 2 -12.47 9.87 7.74
N LYS A 3 -12.72 11.19 7.81
CA LYS A 3 -13.31 11.96 6.73
C LYS A 3 -12.46 13.20 6.47
N VAL A 4 -11.94 13.31 5.26
CA VAL A 4 -11.11 14.41 4.78
C VAL A 4 -11.86 15.16 3.71
N LYS A 5 -11.94 16.48 3.82
CA LYS A 5 -12.62 17.35 2.84
C LYS A 5 -11.75 18.51 2.45
N LYS A 6 -11.47 18.63 1.15
CA LYS A 6 -10.73 19.72 0.50
C LYS A 6 -9.43 20.06 1.26
N LEU A 7 -8.72 19.03 1.72
CA LEU A 7 -7.52 19.19 2.53
C LEU A 7 -6.39 19.78 1.70
N VAL A 8 -5.85 20.91 2.16
CA VAL A 8 -4.69 21.57 1.58
C VAL A 8 -3.58 21.72 2.62
N LYS A 9 -2.34 21.48 2.20
CA LYS A 9 -1.16 21.81 3.00
C LYS A 9 -0.07 22.45 2.16
N ASN A 10 0.29 23.68 2.54
CA ASN A 10 1.36 24.46 1.94
C ASN A 10 2.55 24.57 2.89
N TYR A 11 3.75 24.52 2.33
CA TYR A 11 5.01 24.87 2.98
C TYR A 11 5.62 26.04 2.19
N GLY A 12 5.35 27.27 2.65
CA GLY A 12 5.63 28.48 1.87
C GLY A 12 4.88 28.43 0.52
N THR A 13 5.62 28.48 -0.57
CA THR A 13 5.06 28.41 -1.94
C THR A 13 4.82 26.97 -2.44
N PHE A 14 5.33 25.97 -1.75
CA PHE A 14 5.19 24.56 -2.13
C PHE A 14 3.88 23.96 -1.58
N GLU A 15 2.99 23.55 -2.49
CA GLU A 15 1.73 22.91 -2.17
C GLU A 15 1.92 21.38 -2.10
N ALA A 16 2.11 20.87 -0.88
CA ALA A 16 2.37 19.45 -0.63
C ALA A 16 1.11 18.58 -0.71
N VAL A 17 -0.07 19.15 -0.40
CA VAL A 17 -1.38 18.49 -0.49
C VAL A 17 -2.36 19.48 -1.13
N LYS A 18 -3.03 19.04 -2.21
CA LYS A 18 -3.79 19.88 -3.12
C LYS A 18 -5.28 19.53 -3.10
N SER A 19 -6.00 20.08 -2.11
CA SER A 19 -7.48 19.98 -2.03
C SER A 19 -8.00 18.53 -2.16
N ILE A 20 -7.41 17.59 -1.40
CA ILE A 20 -7.79 16.18 -1.46
C ILE A 20 -9.04 15.88 -0.62
N ASP A 21 -9.85 14.94 -1.13
CA ASP A 21 -11.05 14.42 -0.49
C ASP A 21 -10.95 12.90 -0.40
N PHE A 22 -11.17 12.32 0.79
CA PHE A 22 -11.32 10.89 0.96
C PHE A 22 -12.04 10.54 2.27
N PHE A 23 -12.51 9.31 2.33
CA PHE A 23 -13.23 8.77 3.47
C PHE A 23 -12.76 7.35 3.74
N ILE A 24 -12.57 7.00 5.03
CA ILE A 24 -12.23 5.63 5.45
C ILE A 24 -13.19 5.22 6.55
N ASP A 25 -13.83 4.08 6.39
CA ASP A 25 -14.78 3.57 7.38
C ASP A 25 -14.11 2.64 8.40
N HIS A 26 -14.89 2.22 9.39
CA HIS A 26 -14.45 1.26 10.40
C HIS A 26 -14.21 -0.12 9.78
N GLY A 27 -13.21 -0.83 10.30
CA GLY A 27 -12.90 -2.20 9.86
C GLY A 27 -12.24 -2.30 8.49
N GLU A 28 -11.74 -1.19 7.92
CA GLU A 28 -10.96 -1.20 6.67
C GLU A 28 -9.45 -1.15 6.96
N VAL A 29 -8.69 -1.93 6.21
CA VAL A 29 -7.23 -1.76 6.07
C VAL A 29 -6.99 -1.04 4.75
N VAL A 30 -6.57 0.23 4.84
CA VAL A 30 -6.39 1.10 3.68
C VAL A 30 -4.92 1.41 3.45
N GLY A 31 -4.47 1.22 2.22
CA GLY A 31 -3.14 1.61 1.76
C GLY A 31 -3.14 3.01 1.15
N PHE A 32 -2.25 3.86 1.61
CA PHE A 32 -2.00 5.20 1.06
C PHE A 32 -0.72 5.17 0.24
N LEU A 33 -0.86 4.92 -1.06
CA LEU A 33 0.24 4.65 -1.99
C LEU A 33 0.65 5.91 -2.75
N GLY A 34 1.95 6.12 -2.93
CA GLY A 34 2.47 7.22 -3.76
C GLY A 34 3.99 7.27 -3.74
N ALA A 35 4.60 7.94 -4.71
CA ALA A 35 6.04 8.17 -4.74
C ALA A 35 6.53 9.01 -3.54
N ASN A 36 7.84 9.05 -3.32
CA ASN A 36 8.42 9.94 -2.33
C ASN A 36 8.13 11.39 -2.72
N GLY A 37 7.71 12.20 -1.74
CA GLY A 37 7.30 13.59 -1.99
C GLY A 37 5.86 13.76 -2.51
N ALA A 38 5.09 12.68 -2.74
CA ALA A 38 3.70 12.77 -3.23
C ALA A 38 2.70 13.39 -2.23
N GLY A 39 3.07 13.58 -0.96
CA GLY A 39 2.21 14.16 0.07
C GLY A 39 1.73 13.16 1.14
N LYS A 40 2.17 11.87 1.09
CA LYS A 40 1.74 10.81 2.03
C LYS A 40 1.97 11.20 3.50
N SER A 41 3.24 11.33 3.91
CA SER A 41 3.59 11.61 5.31
C SER A 41 3.04 12.96 5.79
N THR A 42 2.92 13.95 4.90
CA THR A 42 2.25 15.22 5.22
C THR A 42 0.78 15.00 5.58
N THR A 43 0.06 14.22 4.76
CA THR A 43 -1.34 13.86 5.02
C THR A 43 -1.47 13.08 6.34
N LEU A 44 -0.65 12.05 6.57
CA LEU A 44 -0.69 11.26 7.80
C LEU A 44 -0.38 12.10 9.05
N LYS A 45 0.58 13.02 8.98
CA LYS A 45 0.88 13.96 10.08
C LYS A 45 -0.27 14.91 10.38
N ILE A 46 -1.06 15.29 9.39
CA ILE A 46 -2.28 16.08 9.62
C ILE A 46 -3.35 15.20 10.30
N LEU A 47 -3.59 13.98 9.81
CA LEU A 47 -4.57 13.07 10.41
C LEU A 47 -4.25 12.71 11.88
N THR A 48 -2.98 12.79 12.29
CA THR A 48 -2.55 12.51 13.67
C THR A 48 -2.48 13.78 14.54
N GLY A 49 -2.83 14.94 13.99
CA GLY A 49 -2.77 16.22 14.69
C GLY A 49 -1.33 16.67 15.02
N TYR A 50 -0.34 16.17 14.26
CA TYR A 50 1.05 16.62 14.32
C TYR A 50 1.27 17.90 13.50
N LEU A 51 0.54 18.04 12.38
CA LEU A 51 0.54 19.22 11.54
C LEU A 51 -0.89 19.76 11.41
N THR A 52 -1.03 21.09 11.42
CA THR A 52 -2.28 21.76 11.06
C THR A 52 -2.43 21.86 9.54
N PRO A 53 -3.62 21.68 8.97
CA PRO A 53 -3.86 21.94 7.55
C PRO A 53 -3.72 23.44 7.25
N THR A 54 -3.48 23.78 5.99
CA THR A 54 -3.57 25.17 5.50
C THR A 54 -5.02 25.57 5.26
N SER A 55 -5.81 24.62 4.75
CA SER A 55 -7.27 24.75 4.60
C SER A 55 -7.92 23.38 4.44
N GLY A 56 -9.25 23.34 4.40
CA GLY A 56 -10.02 22.11 4.37
C GLY A 56 -10.38 21.64 5.78
N SER A 57 -10.87 20.40 5.91
CA SER A 57 -11.26 19.84 7.21
C SER A 57 -10.99 18.37 7.32
N VAL A 58 -10.62 17.93 8.53
CA VAL A 58 -10.43 16.53 8.89
C VAL A 58 -11.32 16.20 10.09
N LEU A 59 -12.15 15.18 9.93
CA LEU A 59 -12.99 14.65 11.00
C LEU A 59 -12.57 13.20 11.31
N ILE A 60 -12.32 12.92 12.57
CA ILE A 60 -11.99 11.59 13.10
C ILE A 60 -13.09 11.19 14.06
N ASN A 61 -13.87 10.15 13.74
CA ASN A 61 -15.07 9.76 14.50
C ASN A 61 -16.03 10.95 14.76
N GLY A 62 -16.17 11.85 13.79
CA GLY A 62 -17.01 13.05 13.91
C GLY A 62 -16.35 14.24 14.61
N LEU A 63 -15.20 14.07 15.26
CA LEU A 63 -14.45 15.11 15.94
C LEU A 63 -13.51 15.83 14.94
N ASN A 64 -13.49 17.15 14.96
CA ASN A 64 -12.58 17.95 14.14
C ASN A 64 -11.17 17.94 14.73
N ILE A 65 -10.16 17.66 13.92
CA ILE A 65 -8.77 17.50 14.35
C ILE A 65 -8.18 18.78 14.96
N GLU A 66 -8.63 19.95 14.54
CA GLU A 66 -8.10 21.24 15.03
C GLU A 66 -8.67 21.61 16.39
N THR A 67 -9.95 21.29 16.63
CA THR A 67 -10.65 21.67 17.89
C THR A 67 -10.67 20.56 18.94
N HIS A 68 -10.51 19.28 18.55
CA HIS A 68 -10.57 18.10 19.43
C HIS A 68 -9.30 17.23 19.33
N SER A 69 -8.16 17.88 19.15
CA SER A 69 -6.87 17.16 18.95
C SER A 69 -6.53 16.21 20.10
N HIS A 70 -6.85 16.59 21.34
CA HIS A 70 -6.54 15.77 22.52
C HIS A 70 -7.38 14.47 22.55
N GLU A 71 -8.68 14.58 22.31
CA GLU A 71 -9.60 13.45 22.28
C GLU A 71 -9.27 12.49 21.12
N ILE A 72 -8.93 13.06 19.98
CA ILE A 72 -8.51 12.30 18.79
C ILE A 72 -7.21 11.52 19.04
N LYS A 73 -6.24 12.13 19.70
CA LYS A 73 -4.98 11.46 20.08
C LYS A 73 -5.16 10.27 21.02
N LYS A 74 -6.26 10.22 21.80
CA LYS A 74 -6.59 9.06 22.64
C LYS A 74 -7.08 7.85 21.85
N ILE A 75 -7.63 8.05 20.66
CA ILE A 75 -8.19 6.99 19.82
C ILE A 75 -7.33 6.63 18.62
N ILE A 76 -6.22 7.34 18.41
CA ILE A 76 -5.26 7.08 17.32
C ILE A 76 -3.95 6.54 17.90
N GLY A 77 -3.46 5.43 17.33
CA GLY A 77 -2.07 5.00 17.41
C GLY A 77 -1.31 5.44 16.16
N TYR A 78 -0.15 6.03 16.32
CA TYR A 78 0.67 6.50 15.21
C TYR A 78 2.07 5.91 15.26
N LEU A 79 2.47 5.27 14.18
CA LEU A 79 3.84 4.82 13.93
C LEU A 79 4.44 5.69 12.82
N PRO A 80 5.36 6.62 13.12
CA PRO A 80 6.03 7.43 12.12
C PRO A 80 7.12 6.62 11.40
N GLU A 81 7.47 7.02 10.18
CA GLU A 81 8.51 6.38 9.36
C GLU A 81 9.86 6.26 10.09
N SER A 82 10.30 7.32 10.77
CA SER A 82 11.58 7.34 11.49
C SER A 82 11.59 6.53 12.78
N ASN A 83 10.40 6.16 13.31
CA ASN A 83 10.21 5.40 14.54
C ASN A 83 11.16 5.86 15.69
N PRO A 84 10.96 7.03 16.31
CA PRO A 84 11.88 7.64 17.28
C PRO A 84 11.79 6.92 18.63
N LEU A 85 12.61 5.90 18.82
CA LEU A 85 12.68 5.12 20.04
C LEU A 85 13.85 5.57 20.94
N TYR A 86 13.71 5.41 22.25
CA TYR A 86 14.79 5.61 23.20
C TYR A 86 15.69 4.38 23.27
N TYR A 87 16.80 4.38 22.56
CA TYR A 87 17.66 3.22 22.36
C TYR A 87 18.31 2.66 23.65
N ASP A 88 18.53 3.52 24.65
CA ASP A 88 19.12 3.12 25.92
C ASP A 88 18.12 2.52 26.92
N MET A 89 16.82 2.66 26.66
CA MET A 89 15.77 2.08 27.50
C MET A 89 15.59 0.59 27.18
N PHE A 90 15.23 -0.18 28.22
CA PHE A 90 14.69 -1.54 28.00
C PHE A 90 13.32 -1.45 27.31
N VAL A 91 12.97 -2.47 26.53
CA VAL A 91 11.67 -2.54 25.84
C VAL A 91 10.52 -2.41 26.84
N TYR A 92 10.61 -3.09 27.99
CA TYR A 92 9.64 -2.96 29.09
C TYR A 92 9.49 -1.51 29.58
N ASP A 93 10.60 -0.85 29.85
CA ASP A 93 10.60 0.51 30.41
C ASP A 93 10.06 1.53 29.40
N LEU A 94 10.39 1.37 28.12
CA LEU A 94 9.87 2.20 27.05
C LEU A 94 8.33 2.06 26.93
N LEU A 95 7.82 0.84 26.98
CA LEU A 95 6.36 0.60 26.91
C LEU A 95 5.66 1.12 28.16
N LYS A 96 6.26 0.97 29.35
CA LYS A 96 5.76 1.54 30.60
C LYS A 96 5.73 3.07 30.57
N PHE A 97 6.80 3.68 30.09
CA PHE A 97 6.90 5.14 29.90
C PHE A 97 5.79 5.62 28.95
N THR A 98 5.64 4.95 27.79
CA THR A 98 4.60 5.29 26.81
C THR A 98 3.20 5.14 27.37
N ALA A 99 2.93 4.08 28.13
CA ALA A 99 1.64 3.86 28.80
C ALA A 99 1.36 4.97 29.83
N ASN A 100 2.36 5.32 30.65
CA ASN A 100 2.23 6.36 31.66
C ASN A 100 1.90 7.73 31.05
N THR A 101 2.48 8.07 29.88
CA THR A 101 2.16 9.33 29.16
C THR A 101 0.72 9.34 28.64
N ARG A 102 0.07 8.17 28.55
CA ARG A 102 -1.34 7.98 28.18
C ARG A 102 -2.26 7.84 29.39
N GLY A 103 -1.73 7.95 30.61
CA GLY A 103 -2.50 7.83 31.86
C GLY A 103 -2.81 6.38 32.26
N ILE A 104 -2.08 5.39 31.71
CA ILE A 104 -2.28 3.95 31.98
C ILE A 104 -1.24 3.49 33.00
N TYR A 105 -1.70 3.04 34.17
CA TYR A 105 -0.84 2.70 35.32
C TYR A 105 -1.27 1.34 35.94
N GLY A 106 -0.40 0.82 36.83
CA GLY A 106 -0.73 -0.33 37.69
C GLY A 106 -1.21 -1.57 36.92
N ASN A 107 -2.35 -2.12 37.32
CA ASN A 107 -2.93 -3.30 36.70
C ASN A 107 -3.41 -3.06 35.26
N GLU A 108 -3.87 -1.85 34.95
CA GLU A 108 -4.24 -1.48 33.57
C GLU A 108 -3.03 -1.55 32.65
N PHE A 109 -1.87 -1.03 33.09
CA PHE A 109 -0.62 -1.18 32.36
C PHE A 109 -0.26 -2.65 32.15
N LYS A 110 -0.34 -3.48 33.20
CA LYS A 110 0.00 -4.90 33.08
C LYS A 110 -0.83 -5.58 31.98
N ASN A 111 -2.15 -5.37 31.99
CA ASN A 111 -3.06 -5.94 30.98
C ASN A 111 -2.75 -5.41 29.56
N ALA A 112 -2.53 -4.10 29.41
CA ALA A 112 -2.18 -3.48 28.14
C ALA A 112 -0.81 -3.99 27.62
N PHE A 113 0.16 -4.12 28.53
CA PHE A 113 1.50 -4.63 28.22
C PHE A 113 1.43 -6.08 27.74
N ASP A 114 0.79 -6.99 28.48
CA ASP A 114 0.67 -8.39 28.10
C ASP A 114 -0.03 -8.54 26.73
N LYS A 115 -1.06 -7.73 26.47
CA LYS A 115 -1.77 -7.69 25.19
C LYS A 115 -0.83 -7.28 24.04
N VAL A 116 -0.11 -6.17 24.15
CA VAL A 116 0.75 -5.68 23.04
C VAL A 116 1.98 -6.55 22.83
N ILE A 117 2.54 -7.11 23.90
CA ILE A 117 3.67 -8.06 23.81
C ILE A 117 3.26 -9.31 23.03
N ALA A 118 2.07 -9.85 23.32
CA ALA A 118 1.56 -11.01 22.58
C ALA A 118 1.26 -10.65 21.11
N GLN A 119 0.57 -9.55 20.87
CA GLN A 119 0.20 -9.12 19.52
C GLN A 119 1.40 -8.80 18.65
N CYS A 120 2.42 -8.09 19.20
CA CYS A 120 3.60 -7.68 18.44
C CYS A 120 4.74 -8.73 18.43
N GLY A 121 4.59 -9.85 19.15
CA GLY A 121 5.61 -10.91 19.21
C GLY A 121 6.92 -10.44 19.85
N LEU A 122 6.84 -9.74 21.00
CA LEU A 122 8.00 -9.10 21.66
C LEU A 122 8.51 -9.85 22.89
N LYS A 123 7.93 -11.01 23.23
CA LYS A 123 8.24 -11.75 24.47
C LYS A 123 9.74 -11.99 24.69
N GLU A 124 10.48 -12.29 23.63
CA GLU A 124 11.91 -12.63 23.71
C GLU A 124 12.82 -11.41 23.91
N VAL A 125 12.32 -10.19 23.67
CA VAL A 125 13.13 -8.97 23.69
C VAL A 125 12.72 -7.98 24.79
N VAL A 126 11.71 -8.30 25.58
CA VAL A 126 11.17 -7.42 26.64
C VAL A 126 12.26 -6.90 27.58
N HIS A 127 13.22 -7.77 27.92
CA HIS A 127 14.32 -7.52 28.83
C HIS A 127 15.58 -6.94 28.17
N LYS A 128 15.57 -6.74 26.83
CA LYS A 128 16.68 -6.17 26.09
C LYS A 128 16.53 -4.64 25.97
N LYS A 129 17.66 -3.96 25.84
CA LYS A 129 17.63 -2.57 25.42
C LYS A 129 17.13 -2.46 23.99
N VAL A 130 16.37 -1.39 23.69
CA VAL A 130 15.86 -1.13 22.33
C VAL A 130 17.00 -1.08 21.33
N GLY A 131 18.16 -0.49 21.71
CA GLY A 131 19.35 -0.42 20.87
C GLY A 131 19.89 -1.77 20.42
N GLU A 132 19.75 -2.81 21.25
CA GLU A 132 20.21 -4.18 20.98
C GLU A 132 19.26 -4.99 20.10
N CYS A 133 18.06 -4.47 19.86
CA CYS A 133 17.06 -5.13 19.02
C CYS A 133 17.39 -4.99 17.51
N SER A 134 17.08 -6.03 16.74
CA SER A 134 17.12 -5.93 15.28
C SER A 134 16.16 -4.86 14.76
N LYS A 135 16.32 -4.43 13.51
CA LYS A 135 15.44 -3.43 12.90
C LYS A 135 13.97 -3.87 12.92
N GLY A 136 13.69 -5.15 12.65
CA GLY A 136 12.34 -5.72 12.72
C GLY A 136 11.76 -5.68 14.14
N TYR A 137 12.54 -6.01 15.16
CA TYR A 137 12.10 -5.86 16.54
C TYR A 137 11.87 -4.39 16.92
N LYS A 138 12.73 -3.48 16.50
CA LYS A 138 12.52 -2.02 16.70
C LYS A 138 11.21 -1.55 16.09
N GLN A 139 10.88 -2.03 14.90
CA GLN A 139 9.61 -1.70 14.25
C GLN A 139 8.40 -2.24 15.04
N ARG A 140 8.48 -3.49 15.52
CA ARG A 140 7.44 -4.09 16.39
C ARG A 140 7.32 -3.37 17.73
N VAL A 141 8.42 -2.90 18.32
CA VAL A 141 8.41 -2.07 19.55
C VAL A 141 7.72 -0.74 19.28
N GLY A 142 8.01 -0.06 18.16
CA GLY A 142 7.30 1.17 17.77
C GLY A 142 5.80 0.95 17.58
N LEU A 143 5.43 -0.17 16.95
CA LEU A 143 4.02 -0.54 16.80
C LEU A 143 3.36 -0.82 18.16
N ALA A 144 4.05 -1.51 19.08
CA ALA A 144 3.57 -1.73 20.44
C ALA A 144 3.38 -0.42 21.20
N CYS A 145 4.30 0.55 21.06
CA CYS A 145 4.14 1.89 21.61
C CYS A 145 2.90 2.61 21.04
N ALA A 146 2.65 2.48 19.72
CA ALA A 146 1.47 3.05 19.08
C ALA A 146 0.16 2.38 19.54
N MET A 147 0.23 1.13 20.05
CA MET A 147 -0.92 0.32 20.41
C MET A 147 -1.21 0.22 21.91
N ILE A 148 -0.28 0.63 22.77
CA ILE A 148 -0.35 0.38 24.24
C ILE A 148 -1.62 0.92 24.90
N HIS A 149 -2.24 1.95 24.33
CA HIS A 149 -3.48 2.57 24.81
C HIS A 149 -4.74 2.04 24.10
N ASP A 150 -4.62 0.91 23.39
CA ASP A 150 -5.69 0.24 22.64
C ASP A 150 -6.50 1.17 21.70
N PRO A 151 -5.83 1.88 20.78
CA PRO A 151 -6.49 2.82 19.89
C PRO A 151 -7.46 2.11 18.94
N LYS A 152 -8.51 2.82 18.52
CA LYS A 152 -9.47 2.35 17.51
C LYS A 152 -8.96 2.51 16.07
N ILE A 153 -8.00 3.40 15.87
CA ILE A 153 -7.43 3.75 14.57
C ILE A 153 -5.92 3.65 14.66
N LEU A 154 -5.30 2.95 13.71
CA LEU A 154 -3.86 2.88 13.55
C LEU A 154 -3.45 3.60 12.26
N ILE A 155 -2.53 4.54 12.39
CA ILE A 155 -1.90 5.25 11.26
C ILE A 155 -0.43 4.87 11.24
N LEU A 156 0.01 4.22 10.16
CA LEU A 156 1.33 3.64 10.03
C LEU A 156 2.03 4.25 8.81
N ASP A 157 3.10 5.01 9.06
CA ASP A 157 3.87 5.65 7.98
C ASP A 157 5.06 4.76 7.62
N GLU A 158 5.02 4.15 6.42
CA GLU A 158 6.04 3.25 5.87
C GLU A 158 6.44 2.10 6.84
N PRO A 159 5.49 1.30 7.38
CA PRO A 159 5.75 0.38 8.49
C PRO A 159 6.70 -0.77 8.18
N VAL A 160 7.00 -1.05 6.92
CA VAL A 160 7.86 -2.18 6.50
C VAL A 160 9.16 -1.72 5.84
N THR A 161 9.40 -0.41 5.75
CA THR A 161 10.57 0.14 5.06
C THR A 161 11.89 -0.32 5.68
N GLY A 162 12.74 -0.90 4.82
CA GLY A 162 14.10 -1.34 5.18
C GLY A 162 14.16 -2.58 6.07
N LEU A 163 13.09 -3.36 6.14
CA LEU A 163 13.07 -4.70 6.73
C LEU A 163 13.49 -5.75 5.70
N ASP A 164 13.97 -6.89 6.18
CA ASP A 164 14.21 -8.03 5.31
C ASP A 164 12.89 -8.72 4.88
N PRO A 165 12.88 -9.55 3.81
CA PRO A 165 11.67 -10.15 3.27
C PRO A 165 10.83 -10.93 4.28
N ASN A 166 11.47 -11.65 5.21
CA ASN A 166 10.75 -12.43 6.22
C ASN A 166 10.07 -11.53 7.25
N GLN A 167 10.77 -10.49 7.70
CA GLN A 167 10.22 -9.48 8.61
C GLN A 167 9.05 -8.72 7.97
N ILE A 168 9.13 -8.41 6.68
CA ILE A 168 8.03 -7.79 5.93
C ILE A 168 6.77 -8.68 5.99
N ILE A 169 6.90 -9.98 5.75
CA ILE A 169 5.78 -10.93 5.80
C ILE A 169 5.15 -10.94 7.20
N GLU A 170 5.96 -10.97 8.25
CA GLU A 170 5.50 -11.00 9.64
C GLU A 170 4.76 -9.71 10.04
N ILE A 171 5.32 -8.53 9.69
CA ILE A 171 4.66 -7.24 9.96
C ILE A 171 3.35 -7.10 9.18
N ARG A 172 3.30 -7.53 7.91
CA ARG A 172 2.06 -7.54 7.11
C ARG A 172 0.98 -8.42 7.75
N GLN A 173 1.35 -9.62 8.22
CA GLN A 173 0.40 -10.50 8.91
C GLN A 173 -0.11 -9.87 10.20
N LEU A 174 0.76 -9.20 10.95
CA LEU A 174 0.39 -8.46 12.14
C LEU A 174 -0.60 -7.33 11.79
N ILE A 175 -0.32 -6.50 10.78
CA ILE A 175 -1.21 -5.42 10.33
C ILE A 175 -2.57 -5.98 9.89
N LYS A 176 -2.61 -7.07 9.13
CA LYS A 176 -3.87 -7.74 8.74
C LYS A 176 -4.69 -8.21 9.95
N ASN A 177 -4.04 -8.78 10.93
CA ASN A 177 -4.73 -9.23 12.14
C ASN A 177 -5.31 -8.05 12.93
N LEU A 178 -4.56 -6.95 13.05
CA LEU A 178 -5.01 -5.72 13.67
C LEU A 178 -6.20 -5.09 12.92
N GLY A 179 -6.20 -5.15 11.60
CA GLY A 179 -7.27 -4.64 10.75
C GLY A 179 -8.63 -5.33 10.95
N LYS A 180 -8.67 -6.53 11.54
CA LYS A 180 -9.93 -7.21 11.89
C LYS A 180 -10.71 -6.49 13.00
N GLU A 181 -10.03 -5.75 13.86
CA GLU A 181 -10.60 -5.09 15.05
C GLU A 181 -10.51 -3.56 14.97
N LYS A 182 -9.58 -3.04 14.17
CA LYS A 182 -9.22 -1.63 14.11
C LYS A 182 -9.29 -1.11 12.67
N LEU A 183 -9.56 0.18 12.49
CA LEU A 183 -9.27 0.86 11.24
C LEU A 183 -7.75 1.02 11.12
N VAL A 184 -7.16 0.58 10.01
CA VAL A 184 -5.74 0.74 9.75
C VAL A 184 -5.53 1.54 8.46
N LEU A 185 -4.77 2.62 8.55
CA LEU A 185 -4.27 3.38 7.41
C LEU A 185 -2.75 3.26 7.37
N MET A 186 -2.21 2.62 6.34
CA MET A 186 -0.76 2.51 6.17
C MET A 186 -0.29 3.17 4.88
N SER A 187 0.81 3.93 4.95
CA SER A 187 1.48 4.42 3.75
C SER A 187 2.52 3.43 3.23
N SER A 188 2.75 3.44 1.93
CA SER A 188 3.95 2.89 1.30
C SER A 188 4.19 3.55 -0.05
N HIS A 189 5.43 3.49 -0.51
CA HIS A 189 5.82 3.81 -1.89
C HIS A 189 5.99 2.53 -2.73
N ILE A 190 5.86 1.35 -2.12
CA ILE A 190 6.00 0.04 -2.77
C ILE A 190 4.62 -0.61 -2.91
N LEU A 191 4.17 -0.73 -4.14
CA LEU A 191 2.85 -1.27 -4.44
C LEU A 191 2.63 -2.69 -3.94
N GLN A 192 3.62 -3.57 -4.10
CA GLN A 192 3.56 -4.98 -3.70
C GLN A 192 3.35 -5.15 -2.18
N GLU A 193 3.83 -4.19 -1.40
CA GLU A 193 3.61 -4.17 0.05
C GLU A 193 2.15 -3.88 0.39
N ILE A 194 1.57 -2.91 -0.31
CA ILE A 194 0.18 -2.51 -0.15
C ILE A 194 -0.77 -3.61 -0.64
N GLU A 195 -0.59 -4.07 -1.89
CA GLU A 195 -1.48 -5.06 -2.51
C GLU A 195 -1.65 -6.33 -1.67
N ALA A 196 -0.56 -6.79 -1.05
CA ALA A 196 -0.58 -8.00 -0.23
C ALA A 196 -1.21 -7.80 1.17
N THR A 197 -1.48 -6.56 1.58
CA THR A 197 -1.83 -6.25 2.98
C THR A 197 -3.22 -5.64 3.13
N VAL A 198 -3.69 -4.82 2.16
CA VAL A 198 -4.83 -3.93 2.34
C VAL A 198 -6.06 -4.36 1.54
N ASP A 199 -7.24 -3.88 1.96
CA ASP A 199 -8.51 -4.11 1.28
C ASP A 199 -8.77 -3.06 0.19
N ARG A 200 -8.28 -1.83 0.41
CA ARG A 200 -8.50 -0.66 -0.45
C ARG A 200 -7.23 0.18 -0.55
N ILE A 201 -7.03 0.77 -1.70
CA ILE A 201 -5.86 1.59 -2.01
C ILE A 201 -6.32 3.00 -2.41
N ILE A 202 -5.72 4.01 -1.78
CA ILE A 202 -5.80 5.41 -2.18
C ILE A 202 -4.44 5.76 -2.77
N ILE A 203 -4.39 6.18 -4.03
CA ILE A 203 -3.15 6.59 -4.70
C ILE A 203 -3.06 8.10 -4.71
N ILE A 204 -1.98 8.63 -4.14
CA ILE A 204 -1.67 10.06 -4.16
C ILE A 204 -0.45 10.32 -5.04
N ASP A 205 -0.55 11.34 -5.90
CA ASP A 205 0.54 11.79 -6.74
C ASP A 205 0.58 13.32 -6.81
N HIS A 206 1.76 13.91 -6.62
CA HIS A 206 1.97 15.37 -6.61
C HIS A 206 0.92 16.15 -5.80
N GLY A 207 0.54 15.61 -4.63
CA GLY A 207 -0.44 16.21 -3.72
C GLY A 207 -1.91 15.98 -4.09
N ASN A 208 -2.24 15.22 -5.14
CA ASN A 208 -3.60 14.93 -5.59
C ASN A 208 -3.93 13.44 -5.41
N ILE A 209 -5.18 13.10 -5.06
CA ILE A 209 -5.65 11.71 -5.14
C ILE A 209 -5.97 11.40 -6.60
N VAL A 210 -5.24 10.44 -7.19
CA VAL A 210 -5.40 10.03 -8.59
C VAL A 210 -6.20 8.75 -8.75
N ALA A 211 -6.33 7.94 -7.68
CA ALA A 211 -7.20 6.78 -7.68
C ALA A 211 -7.61 6.40 -6.25
N ASP A 212 -8.80 5.77 -6.11
CA ASP A 212 -9.35 5.29 -4.85
C ASP A 212 -10.27 4.10 -5.10
N GLY A 213 -9.94 2.96 -4.51
CA GLY A 213 -10.76 1.75 -4.65
C GLY A 213 -10.07 0.48 -4.18
N THR A 214 -10.84 -0.63 -4.19
CA THR A 214 -10.24 -1.96 -3.98
C THR A 214 -9.32 -2.33 -5.13
N THR A 215 -8.32 -3.19 -4.90
CA THR A 215 -7.42 -3.70 -5.94
C THR A 215 -8.20 -4.19 -7.16
N LYS A 216 -9.27 -4.96 -6.94
CA LYS A 216 -10.14 -5.47 -8.00
C LYS A 216 -10.84 -4.35 -8.80
N LYS A 217 -11.32 -3.32 -8.13
CA LYS A 217 -11.98 -2.15 -8.76
C LYS A 217 -10.98 -1.37 -9.61
N LEU A 218 -9.79 -1.07 -9.06
CA LEU A 218 -8.72 -0.37 -9.77
C LEU A 218 -8.25 -1.18 -10.98
N MET A 219 -8.02 -2.48 -10.83
CA MET A 219 -7.70 -3.37 -11.93
C MET A 219 -8.75 -3.31 -13.04
N ASN A 220 -10.04 -3.42 -12.71
CA ASN A 220 -11.11 -3.38 -13.71
C ASN A 220 -11.26 -2.02 -14.39
N GLN A 221 -11.06 -0.93 -13.64
CA GLN A 221 -11.20 0.46 -14.15
C GLN A 221 -10.05 0.84 -15.09
N PHE A 222 -8.84 0.43 -14.78
CA PHE A 222 -7.63 0.80 -15.51
C PHE A 222 -7.08 -0.34 -16.37
N MET A 223 -7.63 -1.57 -16.27
CA MET A 223 -7.34 -2.64 -17.22
C MET A 223 -7.86 -2.23 -18.58
N GLY A 224 -6.95 -1.79 -19.41
CA GLY A 224 -7.15 -1.67 -20.85
C GLY A 224 -7.26 -3.04 -21.54
N ASN A 225 -6.89 -3.11 -22.80
CA ASN A 225 -6.78 -4.37 -23.52
C ASN A 225 -5.68 -5.26 -22.89
N VAL A 226 -5.94 -6.55 -22.83
CA VAL A 226 -4.93 -7.56 -22.49
C VAL A 226 -3.91 -7.60 -23.62
N LYS A 227 -2.62 -7.58 -23.28
CA LYS A 227 -1.53 -7.79 -24.24
C LYS A 227 -1.17 -9.28 -24.25
N LEU A 228 -1.28 -9.90 -25.41
CA LEU A 228 -0.82 -11.28 -25.64
C LEU A 228 0.54 -11.23 -26.32
N SER A 229 1.55 -11.79 -25.70
CA SER A 229 2.88 -11.98 -26.29
C SER A 229 3.00 -13.40 -26.80
N LEU A 230 3.42 -13.55 -28.06
CA LEU A 230 3.68 -14.86 -28.66
C LEU A 230 5.09 -14.85 -29.25
N GLU A 231 5.71 -16.02 -29.22
CA GLU A 231 6.91 -16.30 -29.98
C GLU A 231 6.64 -17.42 -30.99
N VAL A 232 6.81 -17.11 -32.27
CA VAL A 232 6.40 -18.01 -33.37
C VAL A 232 7.56 -18.16 -34.37
N VAL A 233 7.81 -19.40 -34.80
CA VAL A 233 8.78 -19.76 -35.85
C VAL A 233 8.06 -20.16 -37.12
N GLY A 234 8.66 -19.86 -38.29
CA GLY A 234 8.17 -20.25 -39.59
C GLY A 234 7.27 -19.20 -40.29
N PHE A 235 7.22 -17.95 -39.76
CA PHE A 235 6.55 -16.87 -40.47
C PHE A 235 7.32 -16.48 -41.75
N THR A 236 6.56 -16.39 -42.84
CA THR A 236 6.96 -15.76 -44.11
C THR A 236 6.17 -14.48 -44.28
N ASP A 237 6.58 -13.57 -45.18
CA ASP A 237 5.88 -12.30 -45.41
C ASP A 237 4.39 -12.51 -45.77
N THR A 238 4.10 -13.54 -46.56
CA THR A 238 2.71 -13.93 -46.90
C THR A 238 1.91 -14.38 -45.68
N LYS A 239 2.50 -15.16 -44.78
CA LYS A 239 1.83 -15.64 -43.57
C LYS A 239 1.66 -14.50 -42.55
N ILE A 240 2.64 -13.56 -42.46
CA ILE A 240 2.55 -12.33 -41.63
C ILE A 240 1.37 -11.48 -42.10
N LYS A 241 1.17 -11.30 -43.43
CA LYS A 241 0.06 -10.53 -43.98
C LYS A 241 -1.26 -11.15 -43.60
N LYS A 242 -1.43 -12.45 -43.81
CA LYS A 242 -2.63 -13.21 -43.42
C LYS A 242 -2.90 -13.14 -41.92
N PHE A 243 -1.87 -13.18 -41.08
CA PHE A 243 -2.03 -13.08 -39.64
C PHE A 243 -2.54 -11.70 -39.21
N LYS A 244 -2.01 -10.63 -39.82
CA LYS A 244 -2.44 -9.24 -39.55
C LYS A 244 -3.87 -8.97 -40.05
N GLU A 245 -4.31 -9.66 -41.13
CA GLU A 245 -5.69 -9.59 -41.63
C GLU A 245 -6.68 -10.33 -40.73
N ALA A 246 -6.24 -11.44 -40.12
CA ALA A 246 -7.09 -12.26 -39.25
C ALA A 246 -7.22 -11.66 -37.82
N PHE A 247 -6.21 -10.95 -37.32
CA PHE A 247 -6.18 -10.44 -35.96
C PHE A 247 -5.91 -8.94 -35.93
N ASN A 248 -6.70 -8.22 -35.13
CA ASN A 248 -6.58 -6.76 -34.97
C ASN A 248 -5.46 -6.38 -34.00
N LYS A 249 -4.88 -5.17 -34.15
CA LYS A 249 -3.86 -4.58 -33.27
C LYS A 249 -2.60 -5.46 -33.07
N VAL A 250 -2.14 -6.07 -34.15
CA VAL A 250 -0.97 -6.95 -34.17
C VAL A 250 0.30 -6.17 -34.44
N LYS A 251 1.32 -6.33 -33.59
CA LYS A 251 2.70 -5.87 -33.82
C LYS A 251 3.60 -7.10 -33.92
N ILE A 252 4.39 -7.19 -34.99
CA ILE A 252 5.32 -8.30 -35.22
C ILE A 252 6.73 -7.73 -35.36
N LYS A 253 7.67 -8.26 -34.56
CA LYS A 253 9.11 -7.98 -34.67
C LYS A 253 9.84 -9.26 -35.00
N LYS A 254 10.67 -9.25 -36.05
CA LYS A 254 11.56 -10.37 -36.40
C LYS A 254 12.72 -10.40 -35.39
N THR A 255 13.03 -11.58 -34.87
CA THR A 255 14.22 -11.91 -34.12
C THR A 255 15.13 -12.79 -34.97
N LYS A 256 16.26 -13.27 -34.46
CA LYS A 256 17.24 -14.04 -35.23
C LYS A 256 16.62 -15.32 -35.82
N ASP A 257 15.86 -16.08 -35.01
CA ASP A 257 15.34 -17.40 -35.39
C ASP A 257 13.79 -17.50 -35.27
N SER A 258 13.13 -16.43 -34.81
CA SER A 258 11.69 -16.41 -34.53
C SER A 258 11.06 -15.05 -34.82
N HIS A 259 9.78 -14.92 -34.54
CA HIS A 259 9.03 -13.65 -34.59
C HIS A 259 8.32 -13.45 -33.26
N LYS A 260 8.57 -12.30 -32.61
CA LYS A 260 7.80 -11.86 -31.45
C LYS A 260 6.57 -11.10 -31.93
N VAL A 261 5.41 -11.61 -31.52
CA VAL A 261 4.09 -11.05 -31.88
C VAL A 261 3.44 -10.52 -30.62
N THR A 262 2.94 -9.29 -30.70
CA THR A 262 2.13 -8.70 -29.60
C THR A 262 0.76 -8.36 -30.15
N ILE A 263 -0.29 -8.82 -29.47
CA ILE A 263 -1.69 -8.58 -29.81
C ILE A 263 -2.39 -7.93 -28.62
N GLU A 264 -3.18 -6.90 -28.87
CA GLU A 264 -4.01 -6.27 -27.84
C GLU A 264 -5.49 -6.65 -28.05
N TYR A 265 -6.12 -7.22 -27.01
CA TYR A 265 -7.53 -7.64 -27.07
C TYR A 265 -8.29 -7.31 -25.79
N LYS A 266 -9.62 -7.18 -25.88
CA LYS A 266 -10.49 -7.02 -24.72
C LYS A 266 -10.66 -8.36 -24.01
N LYS A 267 -10.56 -8.40 -22.68
CA LYS A 267 -10.67 -9.64 -21.87
C LYS A 267 -11.88 -10.52 -22.20
N LYS A 268 -12.98 -9.92 -22.66
CA LYS A 268 -14.19 -10.66 -23.08
C LYS A 268 -14.02 -11.40 -24.41
N ASN A 269 -13.06 -11.01 -25.27
CA ASN A 269 -12.85 -11.56 -26.60
C ASN A 269 -11.45 -12.16 -26.68
N ASP A 270 -11.23 -13.25 -25.97
CA ASP A 270 -9.93 -13.92 -25.89
C ASP A 270 -9.61 -14.64 -27.22
N PRO A 271 -8.59 -14.21 -27.97
CA PRO A 271 -8.29 -14.75 -29.28
C PRO A 271 -7.33 -15.96 -29.25
N ARG A 272 -6.96 -16.44 -28.05
CA ARG A 272 -5.90 -17.46 -27.94
C ARG A 272 -6.19 -18.73 -28.68
N LEU A 273 -7.44 -19.20 -28.65
CA LEU A 273 -7.85 -20.41 -29.38
C LEU A 273 -7.78 -20.22 -30.91
N ASP A 274 -8.25 -19.06 -31.38
CA ASP A 274 -8.23 -18.74 -32.82
C ASP A 274 -6.81 -18.60 -33.33
N ILE A 275 -5.93 -17.97 -32.51
CA ILE A 275 -4.51 -17.85 -32.82
C ILE A 275 -3.83 -19.21 -32.88
N PHE A 276 -4.12 -20.11 -31.93
CA PHE A 276 -3.58 -21.46 -31.90
C PHE A 276 -4.01 -22.22 -33.17
N ASN A 277 -5.29 -22.17 -33.52
CA ASN A 277 -5.81 -22.79 -34.71
C ASN A 277 -5.19 -22.24 -36.01
N PHE A 278 -4.96 -20.92 -36.07
CA PHE A 278 -4.27 -20.29 -37.20
C PHE A 278 -2.83 -20.81 -37.31
N ILE A 279 -2.08 -20.92 -36.20
CA ILE A 279 -0.71 -21.41 -36.15
C ILE A 279 -0.64 -22.85 -36.69
N VAL A 280 -1.52 -23.74 -36.21
CA VAL A 280 -1.60 -25.14 -36.64
C VAL A 280 -1.91 -25.20 -38.13
N LYS A 281 -2.97 -24.49 -38.58
CA LYS A 281 -3.41 -24.50 -40.00
C LYS A 281 -2.32 -24.03 -40.95
N ASN A 282 -1.49 -23.10 -40.55
CA ASN A 282 -0.43 -22.53 -41.38
C ASN A 282 0.94 -23.22 -41.19
N LYS A 283 1.00 -24.36 -40.49
CA LYS A 283 2.23 -25.10 -40.19
C LYS A 283 3.33 -24.18 -39.66
N LEU A 284 2.99 -23.41 -38.60
CA LEU A 284 3.89 -22.60 -37.82
C LEU A 284 4.22 -23.31 -36.50
N SER A 285 5.32 -22.96 -35.86
CA SER A 285 5.66 -23.48 -34.55
C SER A 285 5.50 -22.36 -33.51
N LEU A 286 4.65 -22.62 -32.50
CA LEU A 286 4.46 -21.74 -31.36
C LEU A 286 5.45 -22.15 -30.26
N LEU A 287 6.35 -21.24 -29.88
CA LEU A 287 7.28 -21.47 -28.78
C LEU A 287 6.74 -20.97 -27.46
N GLU A 288 6.03 -19.83 -27.49
CA GLU A 288 5.50 -19.22 -26.29
C GLU A 288 4.18 -18.50 -26.59
N MET A 289 3.23 -18.51 -25.64
CA MET A 289 1.98 -17.74 -25.69
C MET A 289 1.60 -17.28 -24.28
N ASN A 290 1.95 -16.05 -23.93
CA ASN A 290 1.75 -15.49 -22.61
C ASN A 290 0.79 -14.29 -22.64
N PRO A 291 -0.39 -14.38 -22.01
CA PRO A 291 -1.24 -13.23 -21.79
C PRO A 291 -0.62 -12.34 -20.71
N GLN A 292 -0.17 -11.16 -21.11
CA GLN A 292 0.24 -10.11 -20.17
C GLN A 292 -1.01 -9.35 -19.73
N THR A 293 -1.59 -9.73 -18.62
CA THR A 293 -2.58 -8.89 -17.96
C THR A 293 -1.84 -7.71 -17.33
N ALA A 294 -2.35 -6.49 -17.56
CA ALA A 294 -1.85 -5.33 -16.83
C ALA A 294 -1.91 -5.65 -15.34
N ASN A 295 -0.80 -5.50 -14.65
CA ASN A 295 -0.74 -5.62 -13.21
C ASN A 295 -1.02 -4.25 -12.57
N LEU A 296 -1.22 -4.23 -11.27
CA LEU A 296 -1.48 -3.00 -10.54
C LEU A 296 -0.28 -2.02 -10.65
N GLU A 297 0.93 -2.54 -10.86
CA GLU A 297 2.15 -1.75 -11.07
C GLU A 297 2.11 -0.96 -12.38
N ASP A 298 1.58 -1.56 -13.47
CA ASP A 298 1.39 -0.85 -14.74
C ASP A 298 0.36 0.28 -14.60
N ILE A 299 -0.68 0.05 -13.78
CA ILE A 299 -1.70 1.06 -13.46
C ILE A 299 -1.06 2.20 -12.65
N PHE A 300 -0.33 1.86 -11.60
CA PHE A 300 0.36 2.83 -10.77
C PHE A 300 1.31 3.71 -11.60
N ARG A 301 2.16 3.10 -12.43
CA ARG A 301 3.05 3.84 -13.34
C ARG A 301 2.31 4.78 -14.29
N LYS A 302 1.13 4.42 -14.77
CA LYS A 302 0.32 5.29 -15.66
C LYS A 302 -0.33 6.45 -14.93
N LEU A 303 -0.58 6.31 -13.64
CA LEU A 303 -1.23 7.33 -12.83
C LEU A 303 -0.23 8.31 -12.20
N THR A 304 1.05 7.92 -12.12
CA THR A 304 2.12 8.69 -11.46
C THR A 304 3.23 9.15 -12.43
N ASN A 305 3.00 9.08 -13.76
CA ASN A 305 3.90 9.58 -14.82
C ASN A 305 3.27 10.74 -15.58
#